data_005220bcd430b1491fb1f674ac701197
#
_entry.id   005220bcd430b1491fb1f674ac701197
#
_cell.length_a   1.000
_cell.length_b   1.000
_cell.length_c   1.000
_cell.angle_alpha   90.00
_cell.angle_beta   90.00
_cell.angle_gamma   90.00
#
_symmetry.space_group_name_H-M   'P 1'
#
loop_
_entity.id
_entity.type
_entity.pdbx_description
1 polymer ?
#
loop_
_entity_poly.entity_id
_entity_poly.type
_entity_poly.pdbx_seq_one_letter_code
_entity_poly.pdbx_strand_id
1 'polypeptide(L)'
;MKYLFFDIECSVVSKTVAKICAFGYCLTDEQFHILEKEDILINPQGGFHLTDRKGTQGLVLPYEYDKFKKCPTFLEKADKIYALLQDNDTLVAGHATMNDVKYLNFESKRFSLPSFCFDFADTQFVYMNKIGEFSRQFGLGIIAQELGVEFTAHRAVDDAYATMKIAEAMCKEEGLSFAQLLDKYKIQKGRIENYEITQTTSEAFIAHKKEVECRKEERERAKAAFHVFVDREKRRRAKEGGLKGKNVCFSHPLELDLPLAKGLVKDIFAQGGFLTYRAEECDMYVCFENESGPRLKSVQSKGARIFTPEQFQEFLRS
;
A
#
# COMPACT_ATOMS: atom_id res chain seq x y z
N MET A 1 -4.80 -27.29 18.06
CA MET A 1 -5.14 -26.01 17.37
C MET A 1 -5.31 -26.30 15.88
N LYS A 2 -6.18 -25.61 15.18
CA LYS A 2 -6.39 -25.70 13.73
C LYS A 2 -6.01 -24.37 13.08
N TYR A 3 -5.79 -24.36 11.77
CA TYR A 3 -5.62 -23.14 10.98
C TYR A 3 -6.71 -23.06 9.93
N LEU A 4 -7.39 -21.92 9.85
CA LEU A 4 -8.37 -21.61 8.81
C LEU A 4 -7.81 -20.51 7.91
N PHE A 5 -7.56 -20.84 6.66
CA PHE A 5 -7.20 -19.86 5.63
C PHE A 5 -8.44 -19.58 4.78
N PHE A 6 -8.76 -18.31 4.57
CA PHE A 6 -9.94 -17.94 3.79
C PHE A 6 -9.66 -16.77 2.84
N ASP A 7 -10.48 -16.68 1.83
CA ASP A 7 -10.52 -15.60 0.86
C ASP A 7 -11.96 -15.35 0.40
N ILE A 8 -12.26 -14.12 -0.04
CA ILE A 8 -13.63 -13.72 -0.40
C ILE A 8 -13.64 -13.03 -1.75
N GLU A 9 -14.53 -13.53 -2.62
CA GLU A 9 -14.83 -12.85 -3.88
C GLU A 9 -16.17 -12.10 -3.78
N CYS A 10 -16.18 -10.89 -4.33
CA CYS A 10 -17.35 -10.02 -4.34
C CYS A 10 -17.79 -9.66 -5.75
N SER A 11 -19.08 -9.72 -6.02
CA SER A 11 -19.68 -9.28 -7.29
C SER A 11 -19.79 -7.77 -7.41
N VAL A 12 -19.84 -7.06 -6.29
CA VAL A 12 -19.91 -5.59 -6.19
C VAL A 12 -19.11 -5.14 -4.98
N VAL A 13 -18.24 -4.15 -5.15
CA VAL A 13 -17.52 -3.51 -4.06
C VAL A 13 -17.62 -1.99 -4.19
N SER A 14 -18.04 -1.34 -3.10
CA SER A 14 -18.06 0.12 -2.96
C SER A 14 -17.51 0.52 -1.58
N LYS A 15 -17.55 1.81 -1.27
CA LYS A 15 -17.09 2.31 0.05
C LYS A 15 -17.88 1.73 1.25
N THR A 16 -19.14 1.35 1.04
CA THR A 16 -20.07 0.95 2.12
C THR A 16 -20.79 -0.36 1.84
N VAL A 17 -20.60 -0.94 0.67
CA VAL A 17 -21.29 -2.15 0.25
C VAL A 17 -20.29 -3.09 -0.39
N ALA A 18 -20.30 -4.34 0.02
CA ALA A 18 -19.71 -5.44 -0.69
C ALA A 18 -20.77 -6.55 -0.78
N LYS A 19 -20.89 -7.15 -1.96
CA LYS A 19 -21.80 -8.28 -2.16
C LYS A 19 -20.97 -9.53 -2.40
N ILE A 20 -20.86 -10.35 -1.37
CA ILE A 20 -20.08 -11.57 -1.39
C ILE A 20 -20.75 -12.56 -2.36
N CYS A 21 -19.96 -13.14 -3.25
CA CYS A 21 -20.41 -14.19 -4.18
C CYS A 21 -19.67 -15.52 -3.99
N ALA A 22 -18.50 -15.51 -3.32
CA ALA A 22 -17.82 -16.74 -2.93
C ALA A 22 -17.07 -16.52 -1.61
N PHE A 23 -17.11 -17.51 -0.73
CA PHE A 23 -16.29 -17.63 0.46
C PHE A 23 -15.51 -18.94 0.34
N GLY A 24 -14.23 -18.83 0.00
CA GLY A 24 -13.33 -19.96 -0.11
C GLY A 24 -12.56 -20.17 1.18
N TYR A 25 -12.38 -21.41 1.59
CA TYR A 25 -11.56 -21.70 2.75
C TYR A 25 -10.82 -23.03 2.64
N CYS A 26 -9.73 -23.09 3.42
CA CYS A 26 -8.95 -24.27 3.66
C CYS A 26 -8.70 -24.41 5.16
N LEU A 27 -9.29 -25.41 5.80
CA LEU A 27 -9.11 -25.75 7.20
C LEU A 27 -8.06 -26.85 7.31
N THR A 28 -7.05 -26.65 8.17
CA THR A 28 -5.96 -27.60 8.36
C THR A 28 -5.70 -27.90 9.84
N ASP A 29 -4.96 -28.96 10.10
CA ASP A 29 -4.29 -29.15 11.39
C ASP A 29 -3.02 -28.26 11.48
N GLU A 30 -2.27 -28.36 12.61
CA GLU A 30 -1.04 -27.60 12.82
C GLU A 30 0.11 -27.99 11.88
N GLN A 31 0.03 -29.14 11.24
CA GLN A 31 0.98 -29.67 10.25
C GLN A 31 0.57 -29.35 8.80
N PHE A 32 -0.46 -28.52 8.61
CA PHE A 32 -1.02 -28.15 7.32
C PHE A 32 -1.66 -29.31 6.54
N HIS A 33 -2.01 -30.44 7.19
CA HIS A 33 -2.85 -31.45 6.56
C HIS A 33 -4.27 -30.91 6.43
N ILE A 34 -4.81 -30.96 5.23
CA ILE A 34 -6.15 -30.44 4.93
C ILE A 34 -7.21 -31.31 5.61
N LEU A 35 -8.00 -30.70 6.48
CA LEU A 35 -9.15 -31.31 7.13
C LEU A 35 -10.44 -31.03 6.33
N GLU A 36 -10.59 -29.82 5.81
CA GLU A 36 -11.71 -29.40 4.98
C GLU A 36 -11.26 -28.30 4.00
N LYS A 37 -11.78 -28.37 2.76
CA LYS A 37 -11.55 -27.34 1.74
C LYS A 37 -12.83 -27.18 0.93
N GLU A 38 -13.40 -25.99 0.89
CA GLU A 38 -14.65 -25.73 0.19
C GLU A 38 -14.72 -24.33 -0.40
N ASP A 39 -15.46 -24.21 -1.48
CA ASP A 39 -15.83 -22.96 -2.13
C ASP A 39 -17.33 -22.75 -1.92
N ILE A 40 -17.71 -21.98 -0.91
CA ILE A 40 -19.11 -21.65 -0.61
C ILE A 40 -19.56 -20.56 -1.58
N LEU A 41 -20.27 -20.98 -2.63
CA LEU A 41 -20.84 -20.04 -3.59
C LEU A 41 -22.13 -19.43 -3.03
N ILE A 42 -22.26 -18.11 -3.19
CA ILE A 42 -23.28 -17.28 -2.57
C ILE A 42 -24.01 -16.46 -3.64
N ASN A 43 -25.32 -16.40 -3.58
CA ASN A 43 -26.11 -15.49 -4.38
C ASN A 43 -25.97 -14.05 -3.84
N PRO A 44 -25.31 -13.13 -4.53
CA PRO A 44 -25.09 -11.76 -4.06
C PRO A 44 -26.36 -10.90 -4.12
N GLN A 45 -27.45 -11.40 -4.67
CA GLN A 45 -28.74 -10.70 -4.82
C GLN A 45 -28.57 -9.34 -5.53
N GLY A 46 -28.13 -9.33 -6.77
CA GLY A 46 -27.99 -8.11 -7.55
C GLY A 46 -27.09 -8.24 -8.76
N GLY A 47 -26.72 -7.12 -9.33
CA GLY A 47 -25.87 -7.07 -10.52
C GLY A 47 -24.45 -7.56 -10.22
N PHE A 48 -23.84 -8.09 -11.27
CA PHE A 48 -22.44 -8.47 -11.29
C PHE A 48 -21.66 -7.36 -11.99
N HIS A 49 -20.93 -6.56 -11.24
CA HIS A 49 -20.05 -5.52 -11.79
C HIS A 49 -18.60 -5.90 -11.51
N LEU A 50 -18.03 -6.62 -12.43
CA LEU A 50 -16.64 -7.08 -12.39
C LEU A 50 -15.70 -6.13 -13.15
N THR A 51 -15.98 -4.84 -13.13
CA THR A 51 -15.07 -3.87 -13.74
C THR A 51 -14.07 -3.39 -12.70
N ASP A 52 -12.80 -3.40 -13.06
CA ASP A 52 -11.79 -2.69 -12.31
C ASP A 52 -12.12 -1.19 -12.24
N ARG A 53 -11.53 -0.47 -11.28
CA ARG A 53 -11.75 0.98 -11.11
C ARG A 53 -11.34 1.82 -12.33
N LYS A 54 -10.69 1.23 -13.33
CA LYS A 54 -10.20 1.90 -14.55
C LYS A 54 -11.06 1.60 -15.78
N GLY A 55 -12.05 0.69 -15.66
CA GLY A 55 -13.02 0.42 -16.71
C GLY A 55 -12.48 -0.27 -17.98
N THR A 56 -11.28 -0.84 -17.95
CA THR A 56 -10.61 -1.36 -19.14
C THR A 56 -10.58 -2.89 -19.23
N GLN A 57 -10.56 -3.60 -18.12
CA GLN A 57 -10.78 -5.06 -18.04
C GLN A 57 -11.31 -5.39 -16.65
N GLY A 58 -12.49 -6.00 -16.60
CA GLY A 58 -13.04 -6.51 -15.34
C GLY A 58 -12.24 -7.68 -14.80
N LEU A 59 -12.26 -7.85 -13.47
CA LEU A 59 -11.85 -9.11 -12.85
C LEU A 59 -12.78 -10.20 -13.38
N VAL A 60 -12.27 -11.10 -14.18
CA VAL A 60 -13.04 -12.24 -14.66
C VAL A 60 -12.96 -13.32 -13.60
N LEU A 61 -14.03 -13.44 -12.79
CA LEU A 61 -14.16 -14.58 -11.89
C LEU A 61 -14.36 -15.85 -12.73
N PRO A 62 -13.75 -16.98 -12.36
CA PRO A 62 -13.86 -18.24 -13.08
C PRO A 62 -15.19 -18.95 -12.81
N TYR A 63 -16.27 -18.19 -12.68
CA TYR A 63 -17.60 -18.66 -12.38
C TYR A 63 -18.62 -18.11 -13.38
N GLU A 64 -19.54 -18.94 -13.82
CA GLU A 64 -20.66 -18.49 -14.65
C GLU A 64 -21.69 -17.71 -13.79
N TYR A 65 -22.07 -16.51 -14.24
CA TYR A 65 -23.01 -15.63 -13.52
C TYR A 65 -24.34 -16.32 -13.16
N ASP A 66 -24.91 -17.10 -14.08
CA ASP A 66 -26.19 -17.78 -13.85
C ASP A 66 -26.12 -18.87 -12.77
N LYS A 67 -24.92 -19.33 -12.44
CA LYS A 67 -24.69 -20.26 -11.35
C LYS A 67 -25.00 -19.61 -10.00
N PHE A 68 -24.55 -18.37 -9.80
CA PHE A 68 -24.77 -17.65 -8.54
C PHE A 68 -26.22 -17.36 -8.22
N LYS A 69 -27.06 -17.12 -9.21
CA LYS A 69 -28.51 -16.88 -9.00
C LYS A 69 -29.23 -18.08 -8.34
N LYS A 70 -28.69 -19.27 -8.51
CA LYS A 70 -29.24 -20.54 -7.99
C LYS A 70 -28.60 -20.91 -6.63
N CYS A 71 -27.56 -20.20 -6.21
CA CYS A 71 -26.89 -20.46 -4.94
C CYS A 71 -27.70 -19.88 -3.77
N PRO A 72 -27.51 -20.42 -2.56
CA PRO A 72 -28.02 -19.81 -1.34
C PRO A 72 -27.49 -18.38 -1.15
N THR A 73 -28.25 -17.55 -0.47
CA THR A 73 -27.83 -16.20 -0.08
C THR A 73 -26.80 -16.25 1.05
N PHE A 74 -26.16 -15.11 1.33
CA PHE A 74 -25.25 -14.99 2.50
C PHE A 74 -25.98 -15.34 3.81
N LEU A 75 -27.23 -14.90 3.97
CA LEU A 75 -28.04 -15.18 5.14
C LEU A 75 -28.22 -16.71 5.38
N GLU A 76 -28.45 -17.47 4.32
CA GLU A 76 -28.60 -18.93 4.39
C GLU A 76 -27.29 -19.68 4.67
N LYS A 77 -26.13 -19.04 4.42
CA LYS A 77 -24.80 -19.60 4.69
C LYS A 77 -24.13 -19.01 5.92
N ALA A 78 -24.74 -18.02 6.53
CA ALA A 78 -24.15 -17.25 7.64
C ALA A 78 -23.73 -18.16 8.81
N ASP A 79 -24.60 -19.07 9.26
CA ASP A 79 -24.31 -19.93 10.42
C ASP A 79 -23.03 -20.77 10.20
N LYS A 80 -22.83 -21.31 8.98
CA LYS A 80 -21.61 -22.05 8.65
C LYS A 80 -20.38 -21.14 8.68
N ILE A 81 -20.48 -19.94 8.09
CA ILE A 81 -19.36 -18.98 8.02
C ILE A 81 -19.02 -18.48 9.44
N TYR A 82 -20.03 -18.18 10.27
CA TYR A 82 -19.81 -17.82 11.69
C TYR A 82 -19.11 -18.95 12.45
N ALA A 83 -19.59 -20.19 12.30
CA ALA A 83 -19.00 -21.34 13.00
C ALA A 83 -17.52 -21.57 12.60
N LEU A 84 -17.18 -21.38 11.33
CA LEU A 84 -15.81 -21.50 10.84
C LEU A 84 -14.89 -20.40 11.42
N LEU A 85 -15.32 -19.14 11.37
CA LEU A 85 -14.49 -17.99 11.73
C LEU A 85 -14.40 -17.75 13.24
N GLN A 86 -15.36 -18.22 14.02
CA GLN A 86 -15.46 -17.99 15.47
C GLN A 86 -15.15 -19.24 16.30
N ASP A 87 -14.56 -20.29 15.70
CA ASP A 87 -14.07 -21.46 16.44
C ASP A 87 -12.83 -21.07 17.27
N ASN A 88 -12.95 -21.15 18.59
CA ASN A 88 -11.89 -20.76 19.53
C ASN A 88 -10.61 -21.59 19.42
N ASP A 89 -10.69 -22.80 18.89
CA ASP A 89 -9.54 -23.68 18.67
C ASP A 89 -8.85 -23.47 17.31
N THR A 90 -9.32 -22.46 16.55
CA THR A 90 -8.85 -22.19 15.20
C THR A 90 -8.19 -20.82 15.08
N LEU A 91 -6.97 -20.79 14.56
CA LEU A 91 -6.28 -19.58 14.15
C LEU A 91 -6.74 -19.22 12.73
N VAL A 92 -7.42 -18.10 12.58
CA VAL A 92 -7.94 -17.61 11.30
C VAL A 92 -6.89 -16.74 10.62
N ALA A 93 -6.67 -16.93 9.32
CA ALA A 93 -5.74 -16.16 8.51
C ALA A 93 -6.25 -15.95 7.08
N GLY A 94 -5.74 -14.93 6.41
CA GLY A 94 -5.95 -14.66 5.00
C GLY A 94 -4.74 -13.99 4.39
N HIS A 95 -4.90 -13.44 3.19
CA HIS A 95 -3.88 -12.62 2.52
C HIS A 95 -4.46 -11.24 2.19
N ALA A 96 -3.85 -10.17 2.68
CA ALA A 96 -4.45 -8.83 2.69
C ALA A 96 -5.84 -8.82 3.34
N THR A 97 -6.00 -9.61 4.37
CA THR A 97 -7.23 -10.07 5.05
C THR A 97 -8.17 -8.95 5.47
N MET A 98 -7.66 -7.73 5.63
CA MET A 98 -8.47 -6.58 6.04
C MET A 98 -9.65 -6.30 5.10
N ASN A 99 -9.51 -6.59 3.80
CA ASN A 99 -10.58 -6.37 2.84
C ASN A 99 -11.69 -7.41 3.02
N ASP A 100 -11.31 -8.68 3.19
CA ASP A 100 -12.25 -9.78 3.38
C ASP A 100 -13.08 -9.60 4.65
N VAL A 101 -12.41 -9.21 5.73
CA VAL A 101 -13.09 -8.90 7.00
C VAL A 101 -14.05 -7.70 6.86
N LYS A 102 -13.70 -6.68 6.07
CA LYS A 102 -14.63 -5.59 5.74
C LYS A 102 -15.84 -6.08 4.95
N TYR A 103 -15.65 -7.00 4.02
CA TYR A 103 -16.74 -7.54 3.21
C TYR A 103 -17.71 -8.36 4.09
N LEU A 104 -17.19 -9.17 4.99
CA LEU A 104 -17.99 -9.85 6.02
C LEU A 104 -18.78 -8.87 6.87
N ASN A 105 -18.14 -7.79 7.33
CA ASN A 105 -18.78 -6.76 8.13
C ASN A 105 -19.91 -6.02 7.36
N PHE A 106 -19.73 -5.77 6.06
CA PHE A 106 -20.77 -5.16 5.23
C PHE A 106 -21.96 -6.11 5.02
N GLU A 107 -21.70 -7.39 4.77
CA GLU A 107 -22.76 -8.38 4.60
C GLU A 107 -23.53 -8.63 5.90
N SER A 108 -22.85 -8.73 7.06
CA SER A 108 -23.54 -8.87 8.33
C SER A 108 -24.46 -7.68 8.62
N LYS A 109 -24.01 -6.45 8.35
CA LYS A 109 -24.86 -5.25 8.47
C LYS A 109 -26.02 -5.25 7.47
N ARG A 110 -25.78 -5.65 6.23
CA ARG A 110 -26.79 -5.71 5.16
C ARG A 110 -27.96 -6.64 5.53
N PHE A 111 -27.65 -7.76 6.16
CA PHE A 111 -28.65 -8.75 6.57
C PHE A 111 -29.10 -8.61 8.03
N SER A 112 -28.68 -7.54 8.73
CA SER A 112 -28.99 -7.33 10.16
C SER A 112 -28.58 -8.51 11.05
N LEU A 113 -27.49 -9.20 10.67
CA LEU A 113 -26.90 -10.27 11.45
C LEU A 113 -26.01 -9.70 12.57
N PRO A 114 -25.74 -10.43 13.65
CA PRO A 114 -24.77 -10.04 14.66
C PRO A 114 -23.40 -9.70 14.07
N SER A 115 -22.61 -8.88 14.76
CA SER A 115 -21.22 -8.67 14.38
C SER A 115 -20.44 -9.97 14.46
N PHE A 116 -19.55 -10.21 13.52
CA PHE A 116 -18.50 -11.19 13.72
C PHE A 116 -17.66 -10.81 14.96
N CYS A 117 -17.09 -11.83 15.62
CA CYS A 117 -16.20 -11.67 16.76
C CYS A 117 -15.06 -12.69 16.66
N PHE A 118 -13.96 -12.32 15.98
CA PHE A 118 -12.78 -13.19 15.85
C PHE A 118 -11.50 -12.39 15.59
N ASP A 119 -10.37 -13.03 15.93
CA ASP A 119 -9.05 -12.53 15.61
C ASP A 119 -8.56 -13.13 14.27
N PHE A 120 -7.81 -12.36 13.51
CA PHE A 120 -7.26 -12.83 12.22
C PHE A 120 -5.80 -12.41 12.02
N ALA A 121 -5.03 -13.29 11.41
CA ALA A 121 -3.69 -13.01 10.93
C ALA A 121 -3.70 -12.69 9.42
N ASP A 122 -2.60 -12.12 8.95
CA ASP A 122 -2.42 -11.76 7.54
C ASP A 122 -1.05 -12.24 7.07
N THR A 123 -1.05 -13.18 6.12
CA THR A 123 0.19 -13.75 5.57
C THR A 123 1.07 -12.73 4.86
N GLN A 124 0.49 -11.65 4.33
CA GLN A 124 1.25 -10.53 3.75
C GLN A 124 2.13 -9.86 4.81
N PHE A 125 1.61 -9.61 6.02
CA PHE A 125 2.39 -9.05 7.13
C PHE A 125 3.50 -10.00 7.58
N VAL A 126 3.23 -11.30 7.64
CA VAL A 126 4.25 -12.31 7.98
C VAL A 126 5.39 -12.26 6.96
N TYR A 127 5.05 -12.25 5.67
CA TYR A 127 6.02 -12.18 4.58
C TYR A 127 6.83 -10.88 4.61
N MET A 128 6.18 -9.73 4.75
CA MET A 128 6.85 -8.42 4.85
C MET A 128 7.86 -8.37 6.00
N ASN A 129 7.52 -8.94 7.16
CA ASN A 129 8.43 -9.02 8.30
C ASN A 129 9.59 -9.99 8.04
N LYS A 130 9.34 -11.13 7.38
CA LYS A 130 10.35 -12.12 7.01
C LYS A 130 11.44 -11.52 6.12
N ILE A 131 11.06 -10.72 5.13
CA ILE A 131 12.01 -10.10 4.18
C ILE A 131 12.49 -8.71 4.61
N GLY A 132 11.91 -8.12 5.67
CA GLY A 132 12.26 -6.78 6.17
C GLY A 132 11.84 -5.63 5.24
N GLU A 133 10.85 -5.83 4.36
CA GLU A 133 10.42 -4.83 3.38
C GLU A 133 8.98 -4.35 3.70
N PHE A 134 8.84 -3.07 4.01
CA PHE A 134 7.57 -2.46 4.44
C PHE A 134 7.11 -1.30 3.56
N SER A 135 7.87 -0.94 2.54
CA SER A 135 7.56 0.21 1.67
C SER A 135 6.44 -0.08 0.68
N ARG A 136 6.15 -1.34 0.41
CA ARG A 136 5.12 -1.80 -0.52
C ARG A 136 4.34 -2.99 0.01
N GLN A 137 3.17 -3.20 -0.55
CA GLN A 137 2.39 -4.41 -0.34
C GLN A 137 2.75 -5.47 -1.38
N PHE A 138 2.71 -6.74 -0.97
CA PHE A 138 2.99 -7.89 -1.82
C PHE A 138 1.69 -8.66 -2.06
N GLY A 139 1.22 -8.71 -3.30
CA GLY A 139 0.04 -9.50 -3.67
C GLY A 139 0.33 -11.01 -3.59
N LEU A 140 -0.73 -11.79 -3.41
CA LEU A 140 -0.68 -13.25 -3.25
C LEU A 140 0.16 -13.92 -4.35
N GLY A 141 -0.06 -13.56 -5.61
CA GLY A 141 0.65 -14.14 -6.75
C GLY A 141 2.17 -13.88 -6.74
N ILE A 142 2.61 -12.71 -6.23
CA ILE A 142 4.04 -12.38 -6.13
C ILE A 142 4.69 -13.28 -5.08
N ILE A 143 4.09 -13.38 -3.89
CA ILE A 143 4.62 -14.22 -2.81
C ILE A 143 4.59 -15.69 -3.20
N ALA A 144 3.51 -16.16 -3.85
CA ALA A 144 3.40 -17.51 -4.34
C ALA A 144 4.53 -17.86 -5.32
N GLN A 145 4.80 -16.97 -6.27
CA GLN A 145 5.89 -17.14 -7.24
C GLN A 145 7.26 -17.21 -6.55
N GLU A 146 7.53 -16.34 -5.58
CA GLU A 146 8.81 -16.30 -4.86
C GLU A 146 9.03 -17.53 -3.98
N LEU A 147 7.95 -18.11 -3.43
CA LEU A 147 7.98 -19.32 -2.61
C LEU A 147 7.74 -20.62 -3.39
N GLY A 148 7.61 -20.56 -4.72
CA GLY A 148 7.40 -21.73 -5.57
C GLY A 148 6.04 -22.40 -5.38
N VAL A 149 5.00 -21.64 -5.01
CA VAL A 149 3.62 -22.12 -4.83
C VAL A 149 2.83 -21.91 -6.13
N GLU A 150 2.37 -23.00 -6.73
CA GLU A 150 1.51 -22.96 -7.91
C GLU A 150 0.03 -22.83 -7.49
N PHE A 151 -0.72 -21.95 -8.14
CA PHE A 151 -2.17 -21.81 -7.94
C PHE A 151 -2.85 -21.12 -9.12
N THR A 152 -4.18 -21.24 -9.17
CA THR A 152 -5.02 -20.52 -10.15
C THR A 152 -5.72 -19.37 -9.42
N ALA A 153 -5.39 -18.15 -9.80
CA ALA A 153 -5.89 -16.93 -9.15
C ALA A 153 -7.40 -16.68 -9.43
N HIS A 154 -8.01 -15.90 -8.53
CA HIS A 154 -9.39 -15.38 -8.63
C HIS A 154 -10.51 -16.41 -8.43
N ARG A 155 -10.22 -17.50 -7.76
CA ARG A 155 -11.22 -18.40 -7.21
C ARG A 155 -11.00 -18.49 -5.72
N ALA A 156 -11.96 -18.04 -4.91
CA ALA A 156 -11.80 -17.87 -3.48
C ALA A 156 -11.16 -19.09 -2.77
N VAL A 157 -11.57 -20.30 -3.10
CA VAL A 157 -10.99 -21.51 -2.50
C VAL A 157 -9.55 -21.78 -2.95
N ASP A 158 -9.17 -21.39 -4.15
CA ASP A 158 -7.80 -21.56 -4.66
C ASP A 158 -6.88 -20.48 -4.09
N ASP A 159 -7.37 -19.26 -3.91
CA ASP A 159 -6.64 -18.18 -3.23
C ASP A 159 -6.46 -18.48 -1.73
N ALA A 160 -7.48 -19.02 -1.05
CA ALA A 160 -7.38 -19.53 0.32
C ALA A 160 -6.36 -20.67 0.45
N TYR A 161 -6.36 -21.61 -0.53
CA TYR A 161 -5.38 -22.68 -0.58
C TYR A 161 -3.96 -22.18 -0.83
N ALA A 162 -3.78 -21.25 -1.76
CA ALA A 162 -2.48 -20.62 -2.00
C ALA A 162 -1.97 -19.88 -0.76
N THR A 163 -2.86 -19.19 -0.05
CA THR A 163 -2.55 -18.52 1.23
C THR A 163 -2.06 -19.51 2.27
N MET A 164 -2.72 -20.68 2.38
CA MET A 164 -2.29 -21.78 3.25
C MET A 164 -0.92 -22.31 2.85
N LYS A 165 -0.66 -22.53 1.55
CA LYS A 165 0.63 -23.01 1.06
C LYS A 165 1.76 -22.01 1.27
N ILE A 166 1.50 -20.73 1.16
CA ILE A 166 2.44 -19.66 1.49
C ILE A 166 2.81 -19.71 2.99
N ALA A 167 1.80 -19.85 3.87
CA ALA A 167 2.03 -19.98 5.30
C ALA A 167 2.85 -21.24 5.62
N GLU A 168 2.51 -22.39 5.01
CA GLU A 168 3.25 -23.67 5.14
C GLU A 168 4.72 -23.51 4.71
N ALA A 169 4.96 -22.88 3.53
CA ALA A 169 6.31 -22.67 3.02
C ALA A 169 7.14 -21.79 3.96
N MET A 170 6.58 -20.66 4.44
CA MET A 170 7.26 -19.79 5.40
C MET A 170 7.56 -20.53 6.72
N CYS A 171 6.62 -21.33 7.23
CA CYS A 171 6.82 -22.14 8.43
C CYS A 171 7.93 -23.18 8.26
N LYS A 172 7.95 -23.84 7.10
CA LYS A 172 8.97 -24.86 6.76
C LYS A 172 10.36 -24.25 6.66
N GLU A 173 10.50 -23.10 6.00
CA GLU A 173 11.78 -22.39 5.89
C GLU A 173 12.34 -21.97 7.26
N GLU A 174 11.45 -21.56 8.17
CA GLU A 174 11.83 -21.09 9.51
C GLU A 174 11.90 -22.21 10.56
N GLY A 175 11.40 -23.41 10.26
CA GLY A 175 11.31 -24.52 11.21
C GLY A 175 10.36 -24.26 12.38
N LEU A 176 9.30 -23.45 12.15
CA LEU A 176 8.35 -23.00 13.19
C LEU A 176 6.91 -23.35 12.79
N SER A 177 6.03 -23.52 13.78
CA SER A 177 4.59 -23.54 13.54
C SER A 177 4.09 -22.13 13.14
N PHE A 178 2.91 -22.05 12.54
CA PHE A 178 2.37 -20.74 12.12
C PHE A 178 2.16 -19.79 13.31
N ALA A 179 1.67 -20.30 14.43
CA ALA A 179 1.56 -19.50 15.65
C ALA A 179 2.91 -18.99 16.15
N GLN A 180 3.95 -19.84 16.18
CA GLN A 180 5.31 -19.44 16.55
C GLN A 180 5.90 -18.42 15.56
N LEU A 181 5.53 -18.51 14.28
CA LEU A 181 5.97 -17.56 13.26
C LEU A 181 5.36 -16.17 13.50
N LEU A 182 4.09 -16.10 13.88
CA LEU A 182 3.45 -14.85 14.29
C LEU A 182 4.14 -14.23 15.52
N ASP A 183 4.46 -15.03 16.52
CA ASP A 183 5.17 -14.58 17.72
C ASP A 183 6.60 -14.10 17.40
N LYS A 184 7.34 -14.84 16.57
CA LYS A 184 8.70 -14.47 16.12
C LYS A 184 8.74 -13.08 15.51
N TYR A 185 7.79 -12.77 14.63
CA TYR A 185 7.72 -11.49 13.94
C TYR A 185 6.85 -10.47 14.69
N LYS A 186 6.41 -10.79 15.92
CA LYS A 186 5.57 -9.91 16.75
C LYS A 186 4.36 -9.37 15.98
N ILE A 187 3.71 -10.26 15.26
CA ILE A 187 2.49 -9.96 14.53
C ILE A 187 1.35 -9.79 15.53
N GLN A 188 0.79 -8.61 15.56
CA GLN A 188 -0.44 -8.34 16.28
C GLN A 188 -1.59 -8.67 15.35
N LYS A 189 -2.39 -9.68 15.74
CA LYS A 189 -3.57 -10.09 14.97
C LYS A 189 -4.56 -8.95 14.87
N GLY A 190 -5.21 -8.85 13.73
CA GLY A 190 -6.40 -8.03 13.57
C GLY A 190 -7.57 -8.63 14.33
N ARG A 191 -8.61 -7.84 14.57
CA ARG A 191 -9.84 -8.26 15.27
C ARG A 191 -11.06 -7.60 14.66
N ILE A 192 -12.12 -8.34 14.52
CA ILE A 192 -13.45 -7.80 14.30
C ILE A 192 -14.33 -8.09 15.51
N GLU A 193 -14.99 -7.07 16.02
CA GLU A 193 -15.93 -7.15 17.15
C GLU A 193 -16.82 -5.92 17.13
N ASN A 194 -18.11 -6.06 17.46
CA ASN A 194 -19.08 -4.95 17.51
C ASN A 194 -19.10 -4.11 16.21
N TYR A 195 -18.90 -4.75 15.06
CA TYR A 195 -18.78 -4.14 13.73
C TYR A 195 -17.57 -3.18 13.57
N GLU A 196 -16.66 -3.17 14.53
CA GLU A 196 -15.38 -2.46 14.44
C GLU A 196 -14.28 -3.42 14.04
N ILE A 197 -13.32 -2.93 13.26
CA ILE A 197 -12.23 -3.75 12.74
C ILE A 197 -10.90 -3.09 13.08
N THR A 198 -10.06 -3.83 13.80
CA THR A 198 -8.66 -3.50 14.02
C THR A 198 -7.80 -4.29 13.03
N GLN A 199 -6.90 -3.62 12.34
CA GLN A 199 -6.04 -4.24 11.32
C GLN A 199 -4.90 -5.04 11.95
N THR A 200 -4.51 -6.15 11.31
CA THR A 200 -3.22 -6.82 11.56
C THR A 200 -2.06 -5.84 11.40
N THR A 201 -1.09 -5.92 12.30
CA THR A 201 0.12 -5.09 12.23
C THR A 201 1.32 -5.84 12.84
N SER A 202 2.50 -5.19 12.89
CA SER A 202 3.68 -5.69 13.61
C SER A 202 4.47 -4.54 14.21
N GLU A 203 5.31 -4.83 15.21
CA GLU A 203 6.19 -3.81 15.80
C GLU A 203 7.10 -3.17 14.75
N ALA A 204 7.69 -3.98 13.86
CA ALA A 204 8.58 -3.48 12.81
C ALA A 204 7.84 -2.60 11.78
N PHE A 205 6.62 -2.96 11.41
CA PHE A 205 5.80 -2.14 10.51
C PHE A 205 5.40 -0.80 11.16
N ILE A 206 5.05 -0.81 12.44
CA ILE A 206 4.74 0.42 13.19
C ILE A 206 5.98 1.31 13.27
N ALA A 207 7.16 0.74 13.56
CA ALA A 207 8.41 1.48 13.60
C ALA A 207 8.74 2.11 12.24
N HIS A 208 8.62 1.33 11.15
CA HIS A 208 8.81 1.82 9.79
C HIS A 208 7.85 2.98 9.44
N LYS A 209 6.57 2.84 9.77
CA LYS A 209 5.58 3.92 9.55
C LYS A 209 5.97 5.21 10.27
N LYS A 210 6.38 5.11 11.54
CA LYS A 210 6.83 6.28 12.32
C LYS A 210 8.06 6.94 11.69
N GLU A 211 9.01 6.15 11.21
CA GLU A 211 10.20 6.68 10.55
C GLU A 211 9.85 7.42 9.24
N VAL A 212 8.98 6.83 8.41
CA VAL A 212 8.51 7.47 7.18
C VAL A 212 7.78 8.78 7.48
N GLU A 213 6.95 8.80 8.50
CA GLU A 213 6.21 10.00 8.91
C GLU A 213 7.17 11.08 9.44
N CYS A 214 8.13 10.72 10.30
CA CYS A 214 9.16 11.63 10.78
C CYS A 214 9.97 12.25 9.63
N ARG A 215 10.45 11.44 8.69
CA ARG A 215 11.15 11.93 7.49
C ARG A 215 10.31 12.86 6.64
N LYS A 216 9.00 12.60 6.54
CA LYS A 216 8.06 13.48 5.84
C LYS A 216 7.94 14.83 6.54
N GLU A 217 7.73 14.82 7.84
CA GLU A 217 7.65 16.05 8.63
C GLU A 217 8.96 16.88 8.56
N GLU A 218 10.11 16.22 8.64
CA GLU A 218 11.41 16.88 8.49
C GLU A 218 11.54 17.56 7.13
N ARG A 219 11.14 16.89 6.05
CA ARG A 219 11.13 17.47 4.70
C ARG A 219 10.20 18.68 4.58
N GLU A 220 9.00 18.59 5.14
CA GLU A 220 8.05 19.71 5.13
C GLU A 220 8.56 20.90 5.95
N ARG A 221 9.18 20.65 7.10
CA ARG A 221 9.83 21.71 7.91
C ARG A 221 11.00 22.36 7.16
N ALA A 222 11.86 21.57 6.52
CA ALA A 222 12.98 22.09 5.74
C ALA A 222 12.46 22.94 4.57
N LYS A 223 11.47 22.48 3.84
CA LYS A 223 10.83 23.21 2.75
C LYS A 223 10.21 24.53 3.22
N ALA A 224 9.46 24.50 4.32
CA ALA A 224 8.89 25.73 4.90
C ALA A 224 9.96 26.72 5.30
N ALA A 225 11.03 26.26 5.95
CA ALA A 225 12.18 27.11 6.34
C ALA A 225 12.90 27.70 5.13
N PHE A 226 13.00 26.95 4.03
CA PHE A 226 13.56 27.45 2.77
C PHE A 226 12.69 28.56 2.18
N HIS A 227 11.38 28.36 2.09
CA HIS A 227 10.46 29.37 1.55
C HIS A 227 10.49 30.68 2.36
N VAL A 228 10.43 30.58 3.69
CA VAL A 228 10.53 31.76 4.58
C VAL A 228 11.85 32.51 4.35
N PHE A 229 12.95 31.75 4.18
CA PHE A 229 14.24 32.35 3.89
C PHE A 229 14.23 33.08 2.55
N VAL A 230 13.75 32.47 1.50
CA VAL A 230 13.63 33.05 0.13
C VAL A 230 12.81 34.32 0.16
N ASP A 231 11.64 34.32 0.81
CA ASP A 231 10.76 35.51 0.91
C ASP A 231 11.43 36.68 1.65
N ARG A 232 12.24 36.38 2.67
CA ARG A 232 13.02 37.38 3.37
C ARG A 232 14.12 37.95 2.47
N GLU A 233 14.92 37.12 1.83
CA GLU A 233 16.04 37.57 1.00
C GLU A 233 15.56 38.22 -0.31
N LYS A 234 14.39 37.88 -0.84
CA LYS A 234 13.78 38.55 -1.99
C LYS A 234 13.69 40.08 -1.80
N ARG A 235 13.48 40.55 -0.57
CA ARG A 235 13.43 41.98 -0.26
C ARG A 235 14.80 42.70 -0.42
N ARG A 236 15.90 41.94 -0.43
CA ARG A 236 17.26 42.40 -0.57
C ARG A 236 17.83 42.25 -1.97
N ARG A 237 16.98 41.77 -2.91
CA ARG A 237 17.40 41.50 -4.29
C ARG A 237 17.94 42.77 -4.96
N ALA A 238 19.11 42.69 -5.59
CA ALA A 238 19.67 43.78 -6.39
C ALA A 238 18.78 44.07 -7.61
N LYS A 239 18.75 45.34 -8.04
CA LYS A 239 18.01 45.77 -9.22
C LYS A 239 18.75 45.47 -10.51
N GLU A 240 20.07 45.38 -10.44
CA GLU A 240 21.01 45.15 -11.55
C GLU A 240 21.89 43.94 -11.21
N GLY A 241 22.46 43.33 -12.24
CA GLY A 241 23.41 42.21 -12.10
C GLY A 241 23.31 41.25 -13.30
N GLY A 242 24.19 40.26 -13.32
CA GLY A 242 24.30 39.28 -14.41
C GLY A 242 23.08 38.38 -14.63
N LEU A 243 22.24 38.27 -13.60
CA LEU A 243 20.99 37.48 -13.68
C LEU A 243 19.73 38.37 -13.76
N LYS A 244 19.87 39.64 -14.12
CA LYS A 244 18.68 40.52 -14.27
C LYS A 244 17.65 39.92 -15.21
N GLY A 245 16.41 39.76 -14.73
CA GLY A 245 15.30 39.22 -15.51
C GLY A 245 15.35 37.69 -15.73
N LYS A 246 16.29 36.99 -15.11
CA LYS A 246 16.41 35.54 -15.22
C LYS A 246 15.75 34.84 -14.03
N ASN A 247 15.05 33.74 -14.32
CA ASN A 247 14.44 32.85 -13.35
C ASN A 247 15.31 31.63 -13.15
N VAL A 248 15.71 31.36 -11.93
CA VAL A 248 16.43 30.16 -11.52
C VAL A 248 15.47 29.25 -10.74
N CYS A 249 15.51 27.95 -11.01
CA CYS A 249 14.75 26.95 -10.30
C CYS A 249 15.67 25.88 -9.73
N PHE A 250 15.41 25.44 -8.53
CA PHE A 250 16.17 24.37 -7.89
C PHE A 250 15.44 23.02 -8.01
N SER A 251 16.19 21.94 -7.95
CA SER A 251 15.64 20.63 -7.74
C SER A 251 15.09 20.48 -6.31
N HIS A 252 14.16 19.56 -6.09
CA HIS A 252 13.64 19.31 -4.74
C HIS A 252 14.73 18.86 -3.74
N PRO A 253 15.65 17.94 -4.10
CA PRO A 253 16.77 17.61 -3.22
C PRO A 253 17.61 18.82 -2.83
N LEU A 254 17.90 19.71 -3.78
CA LEU A 254 18.67 20.92 -3.51
C LEU A 254 17.91 21.91 -2.58
N GLU A 255 16.60 22.07 -2.75
CA GLU A 255 15.76 22.89 -1.85
C GLU A 255 15.81 22.39 -0.39
N LEU A 256 16.07 21.10 -0.18
CA LEU A 256 16.18 20.48 1.15
C LEU A 256 17.58 20.59 1.77
N ASP A 257 18.61 20.80 0.96
CA ASP A 257 19.95 21.14 1.44
C ASP A 257 20.00 22.62 1.82
N LEU A 258 19.47 22.95 3.01
CA LEU A 258 19.30 24.33 3.44
C LEU A 258 20.57 25.18 3.45
N PRO A 259 21.75 24.68 3.88
CA PRO A 259 22.97 25.45 3.81
C PRO A 259 23.34 25.86 2.39
N LEU A 260 23.39 24.92 1.48
CA LEU A 260 23.74 25.13 0.08
C LEU A 260 22.69 25.99 -0.64
N ALA A 261 21.42 25.62 -0.53
CA ALA A 261 20.32 26.34 -1.17
C ALA A 261 20.25 27.81 -0.72
N LYS A 262 20.43 28.10 0.57
CA LYS A 262 20.44 29.45 1.10
C LYS A 262 21.63 30.29 0.58
N GLY A 263 22.80 29.66 0.39
CA GLY A 263 23.95 30.30 -0.25
C GLY A 263 23.62 30.73 -1.67
N LEU A 264 23.18 29.79 -2.49
CA LEU A 264 22.80 30.01 -3.90
C LEU A 264 21.68 31.06 -4.06
N VAL A 265 20.67 31.05 -3.17
CA VAL A 265 19.62 32.10 -3.19
C VAL A 265 20.17 33.48 -2.98
N LYS A 266 21.10 33.66 -2.04
CA LYS A 266 21.77 34.95 -1.82
C LYS A 266 22.54 35.41 -3.07
N ASP A 267 23.27 34.50 -3.69
CA ASP A 267 24.05 34.79 -4.89
C ASP A 267 23.13 35.16 -6.07
N ILE A 268 22.03 34.40 -6.30
CA ILE A 268 21.02 34.74 -7.31
C ILE A 268 20.45 36.13 -7.10
N PHE A 269 20.03 36.45 -5.88
CA PHE A 269 19.44 37.77 -5.58
C PHE A 269 20.46 38.91 -5.64
N ALA A 270 21.70 38.67 -5.24
CA ALA A 270 22.78 39.63 -5.40
C ALA A 270 23.06 39.99 -6.87
N GLN A 271 22.86 39.04 -7.77
CA GLN A 271 22.98 39.21 -9.23
C GLN A 271 21.68 39.67 -9.91
N GLY A 272 20.66 40.09 -9.16
CA GLY A 272 19.39 40.59 -9.70
C GLY A 272 18.43 39.55 -10.26
N GLY A 273 18.74 38.25 -10.10
CA GLY A 273 17.91 37.15 -10.56
C GLY A 273 16.65 36.91 -9.71
N PHE A 274 15.83 35.99 -10.14
CA PHE A 274 14.63 35.53 -9.42
C PHE A 274 14.75 34.02 -9.14
N LEU A 275 14.20 33.62 -8.00
CA LEU A 275 13.96 32.19 -7.75
C LEU A 275 12.50 31.86 -8.07
N THR A 276 12.29 30.82 -8.89
CA THR A 276 10.96 30.25 -9.17
C THR A 276 10.88 28.81 -8.70
N TYR A 277 9.69 28.38 -8.26
CA TYR A 277 9.40 26.99 -7.91
C TYR A 277 8.79 26.20 -9.08
N ARG A 278 8.55 26.87 -10.23
CA ARG A 278 7.96 26.28 -11.43
C ARG A 278 9.05 26.01 -12.46
N ALA A 279 9.32 24.73 -12.68
CA ALA A 279 10.34 24.29 -13.63
C ALA A 279 10.04 24.77 -15.06
N GLU A 280 8.76 24.92 -15.39
CA GLU A 280 8.31 25.42 -16.69
C GLU A 280 8.55 26.94 -16.92
N GLU A 281 8.88 27.68 -15.88
CA GLU A 281 9.10 29.13 -15.96
C GLU A 281 10.59 29.51 -15.82
N CYS A 282 11.49 28.52 -15.62
CA CYS A 282 12.89 28.83 -15.37
C CYS A 282 13.72 28.97 -16.66
N ASP A 283 14.68 29.89 -16.63
CA ASP A 283 15.76 30.02 -17.62
C ASP A 283 16.92 29.08 -17.27
N MET A 284 17.13 28.83 -15.97
CA MET A 284 18.25 28.05 -15.43
C MET A 284 17.73 27.11 -14.35
N TYR A 285 18.23 25.88 -14.36
CA TYR A 285 17.87 24.85 -13.39
C TYR A 285 19.12 24.35 -12.69
N VAL A 286 19.08 24.30 -11.36
CA VAL A 286 20.21 23.81 -10.57
C VAL A 286 19.79 22.54 -9.83
N CYS A 287 20.55 21.47 -10.05
CA CYS A 287 20.31 20.15 -9.47
C CYS A 287 21.62 19.41 -9.20
N PHE A 288 21.57 18.38 -8.36
CA PHE A 288 22.73 17.51 -8.15
C PHE A 288 22.97 16.63 -9.39
N GLU A 289 24.19 16.10 -9.51
CA GLU A 289 24.50 15.11 -10.54
C GLU A 289 23.62 13.86 -10.42
N ASN A 290 23.29 13.26 -11.57
CA ASN A 290 22.49 12.03 -11.66
C ASN A 290 21.05 12.12 -11.09
N GLU A 291 20.54 13.32 -10.84
CA GLU A 291 19.12 13.45 -10.51
C GLU A 291 18.24 13.05 -11.69
N SER A 292 17.08 12.50 -11.36
CA SER A 292 16.03 12.15 -12.32
C SER A 292 14.66 12.55 -11.76
N GLY A 293 13.70 12.81 -12.65
CA GLY A 293 12.35 13.12 -12.19
C GLY A 293 11.56 13.98 -13.18
N PRO A 294 10.27 14.17 -12.91
CA PRO A 294 9.38 14.93 -13.81
C PRO A 294 9.82 16.39 -14.01
N ARG A 295 10.32 17.02 -12.93
CA ARG A 295 10.78 18.42 -12.97
C ARG A 295 11.97 18.61 -13.92
N LEU A 296 12.96 17.71 -13.85
CA LEU A 296 14.12 17.75 -14.75
C LEU A 296 13.70 17.48 -16.20
N LYS A 297 12.82 16.51 -16.44
CA LYS A 297 12.28 16.24 -17.79
C LYS A 297 11.57 17.45 -18.38
N SER A 298 10.78 18.17 -17.59
CA SER A 298 10.11 19.41 -18.01
C SER A 298 11.12 20.51 -18.39
N VAL A 299 12.19 20.66 -17.63
CA VAL A 299 13.26 21.62 -17.89
C VAL A 299 14.00 21.27 -19.19
N GLN A 300 14.37 20.00 -19.38
CA GLN A 300 15.04 19.50 -20.58
C GLN A 300 14.22 19.75 -21.85
N SER A 301 12.90 19.52 -21.79
CA SER A 301 12.01 19.74 -22.94
C SER A 301 11.90 21.21 -23.37
N LYS A 302 12.20 22.16 -22.47
CA LYS A 302 12.18 23.61 -22.74
C LYS A 302 13.53 24.20 -23.13
N GLY A 303 14.61 23.43 -23.03
CA GLY A 303 15.96 23.89 -23.34
C GLY A 303 16.53 24.90 -22.34
N ALA A 304 16.03 24.92 -21.10
CA ALA A 304 16.64 25.71 -20.03
C ALA A 304 18.04 25.19 -19.70
N ARG A 305 18.94 26.07 -19.30
CA ARG A 305 20.31 25.68 -18.94
C ARG A 305 20.33 24.93 -17.61
N ILE A 306 20.96 23.77 -17.58
CA ILE A 306 21.07 22.92 -16.40
C ILE A 306 22.49 23.01 -15.85
N PHE A 307 22.59 23.14 -14.53
CA PHE A 307 23.86 23.26 -13.82
C PHE A 307 23.87 22.35 -12.59
N THR A 308 25.05 21.87 -12.21
CA THR A 308 25.26 21.48 -10.81
C THR A 308 25.45 22.73 -9.93
N PRO A 309 25.32 22.61 -8.60
CA PRO A 309 25.58 23.73 -7.70
C PRO A 309 26.95 24.38 -7.93
N GLU A 310 27.99 23.59 -8.13
CA GLU A 310 29.36 24.03 -8.37
C GLU A 310 29.48 24.78 -9.70
N GLN A 311 28.96 24.19 -10.79
CA GLN A 311 28.94 24.81 -12.12
C GLN A 311 28.16 26.13 -12.09
N PHE A 312 27.08 26.19 -11.34
CA PHE A 312 26.31 27.43 -11.20
C PHE A 312 27.06 28.51 -10.45
N GLN A 313 27.78 28.15 -9.38
CA GLN A 313 28.64 29.11 -8.65
C GLN A 313 29.78 29.63 -9.50
N GLU A 314 30.40 28.77 -10.33
CA GLU A 314 31.43 29.19 -11.30
C GLU A 314 30.84 30.14 -12.34
N PHE A 315 29.69 29.84 -12.86
CA PHE A 315 28.96 30.70 -13.81
C PHE A 315 28.63 32.08 -13.22
N LEU A 316 28.33 32.17 -11.94
CA LEU A 316 28.03 33.44 -11.27
C LEU A 316 29.30 34.32 -11.00
N ARG A 317 30.49 33.70 -11.03
CA ARG A 317 31.77 34.38 -10.87
C ARG A 317 32.40 34.84 -12.19
N SER A 318 32.00 34.25 -13.29
CA SER A 318 32.43 34.59 -14.67
C SER A 318 31.66 35.82 -15.19
#